data_b30be89060ddd7e940aeba542d609aaf
#
_entry.id   b30be89060ddd7e940aeba542d609aaf
#
_cell.length_a   1.000
_cell.length_b   1.000
_cell.length_c   1.000
_cell.angle_alpha   90.00
_cell.angle_beta   90.00
_cell.angle_gamma   90.00
#
_symmetry.space_group_name_H-M   'P 1'
#
loop_
_entity.id
_entity.type
_entity.pdbx_description
1 polymer ?
#
loop_
_entity_poly.entity_id
_entity_poly.type
_entity_poly.pdbx_seq_one_letter_code
_entity_poly.pdbx_strand_id
1 'polypeptide(L)'
;YNLKQDYEYLVHPESLKPDSPENLIPKKKGEGKKKKEAGVPANAAPVSGPDDVSHHEEGVIHAFTDGASSGNPGPSGIGVLLRYGSHEREISRYIGEATNNIAELTAIQVALSEIKKPGLPVRIYSDSSYALGLLAKNHKAQKNQELVESIRNLMKRFPRLTFIKVEGHKGVAGNERADQLATSAIKNR
;
A
#
# COMPACT_ATOMS: atom_id res chain seq x y z
N TYR A 1 6.28 -16.10 19.82
CA TYR A 1 5.88 -14.96 19.01
C TYR A 1 6.31 -15.24 17.57
N ASN A 2 5.35 -15.55 16.70
CA ASN A 2 5.59 -15.87 15.29
C ASN A 2 5.58 -14.58 14.48
N LEU A 3 6.74 -14.04 14.13
CA LEU A 3 6.97 -12.75 13.46
C LEU A 3 7.17 -12.91 11.94
N LYS A 4 6.37 -13.75 11.28
CA LYS A 4 6.43 -13.89 9.82
C LYS A 4 5.01 -14.04 9.27
N GLN A 5 4.27 -12.96 9.21
CA GLN A 5 3.05 -12.92 8.41
C GLN A 5 3.04 -11.61 7.61
N ASP A 6 3.17 -11.74 6.30
CA ASP A 6 2.80 -10.68 5.37
C ASP A 6 1.29 -10.48 5.51
N TYR A 7 0.86 -9.25 5.78
CA TYR A 7 -0.56 -8.92 5.92
C TYR A 7 -1.08 -8.38 4.61
N GLU A 8 -2.06 -9.10 4.05
CA GLU A 8 -2.80 -8.65 2.87
C GLU A 8 -4.08 -7.93 3.30
N TYR A 9 -4.33 -6.74 2.76
CA TYR A 9 -5.52 -5.94 3.04
C TYR A 9 -6.32 -5.72 1.77
N LEU A 10 -7.46 -6.43 1.67
CA LEU A 10 -8.41 -6.21 0.59
C LEU A 10 -9.17 -4.91 0.84
N VAL A 11 -9.17 -4.01 -0.14
CA VAL A 11 -9.91 -2.74 -0.07
C VAL A 11 -11.23 -2.92 -0.81
N HIS A 12 -12.33 -2.85 -0.06
CA HIS A 12 -13.66 -2.84 -0.65
C HIS A 12 -14.07 -1.41 -1.04
N PRO A 13 -14.66 -1.21 -2.24
CA PRO A 13 -15.10 0.12 -2.69
C PRO A 13 -16.06 0.83 -1.72
N GLU A 14 -16.84 0.07 -0.97
CA GLU A 14 -17.78 0.61 0.03
C GLU A 14 -17.10 1.20 1.26
N SER A 15 -15.87 0.79 1.57
CA SER A 15 -15.10 1.33 2.70
C SER A 15 -14.54 2.73 2.44
N LEU A 16 -14.68 3.23 1.21
CA LEU A 16 -14.16 4.52 0.75
C LEU A 16 -15.23 5.64 0.78
N LYS A 17 -16.38 5.42 1.43
CA LYS A 17 -17.40 6.46 1.61
C LYS A 17 -16.90 7.55 2.57
N PRO A 18 -17.21 8.85 2.31
CA PRO A 18 -16.87 9.91 3.25
C PRO A 18 -17.62 9.72 4.58
N ASP A 19 -16.96 10.07 5.68
CA ASP A 19 -17.51 9.99 7.02
C ASP A 19 -18.80 10.82 7.13
N SER A 20 -19.95 10.15 7.26
CA SER A 20 -21.20 10.82 7.63
C SER A 20 -21.24 11.06 9.15
N PRO A 21 -21.75 12.21 9.62
CA PRO A 21 -21.71 12.57 11.04
C PRO A 21 -22.55 11.65 11.97
N GLU A 22 -23.28 10.70 11.42
CA GLU A 22 -24.20 9.83 12.19
C GLU A 22 -23.56 8.60 12.85
N ASN A 23 -22.26 8.36 12.66
CA ASN A 23 -21.58 7.17 13.20
C ASN A 23 -20.92 7.34 14.58
N LEU A 24 -21.35 8.31 15.39
CA LEU A 24 -20.79 8.61 16.73
C LEU A 24 -21.54 7.98 17.91
N ILE A 25 -22.20 6.84 17.74
CA ILE A 25 -22.85 6.14 18.86
C ILE A 25 -22.05 4.87 19.21
N PRO A 26 -21.52 4.74 20.44
CA PRO A 26 -20.80 3.55 20.85
C PRO A 26 -21.78 2.39 21.06
N LYS A 27 -21.69 1.33 20.26
CA LYS A 27 -22.45 0.10 20.47
C LYS A 27 -21.82 -0.73 21.58
N LYS A 28 -22.65 -1.05 22.59
CA LYS A 28 -22.40 -1.97 23.71
C LYS A 28 -22.03 -3.37 23.21
N LYS A 29 -21.12 -4.01 23.96
CA LYS A 29 -20.78 -5.43 23.85
C LYS A 29 -22.03 -6.31 23.96
N GLY A 30 -22.21 -7.21 23.02
CA GLY A 30 -23.17 -8.30 23.07
C GLY A 30 -22.48 -9.60 22.68
N GLU A 31 -22.68 -10.63 23.50
CA GLU A 31 -22.05 -11.95 23.49
C GLU A 31 -22.41 -12.82 22.28
N GLY A 32 -21.45 -13.61 21.91
CA GLY A 32 -21.40 -14.92 21.27
C GLY A 32 -22.53 -15.54 20.48
N LYS A 33 -22.17 -16.00 19.26
CA LYS A 33 -22.61 -17.32 18.77
C LYS A 33 -21.64 -17.86 17.69
N LYS A 34 -21.06 -19.02 17.99
CA LYS A 34 -20.28 -19.87 17.07
C LYS A 34 -21.15 -20.26 15.87
N LYS A 35 -20.63 -20.11 14.64
CA LYS A 35 -21.12 -20.82 13.46
C LYS A 35 -19.95 -21.50 12.73
N LYS A 36 -20.23 -22.73 12.35
CA LYS A 36 -19.37 -23.80 11.85
C LYS A 36 -18.60 -23.42 10.57
N GLU A 37 -17.36 -23.90 10.54
CA GLU A 37 -16.46 -23.95 9.39
C GLU A 37 -17.04 -24.75 8.23
N ALA A 38 -16.92 -24.21 7.01
CA ALA A 38 -16.99 -24.98 5.78
C ALA A 38 -15.56 -24.98 5.19
N GLY A 39 -15.05 -26.19 4.95
CA GLY A 39 -13.66 -26.47 4.62
C GLY A 39 -13.19 -25.86 3.30
N VAL A 40 -11.98 -25.34 3.34
CA VAL A 40 -11.18 -24.93 2.19
C VAL A 40 -10.24 -26.07 1.84
N PRO A 41 -10.07 -26.46 0.56
CA PRO A 41 -9.18 -27.55 0.20
C PRO A 41 -7.72 -27.16 0.40
N ALA A 42 -7.04 -27.95 1.21
CA ALA A 42 -5.58 -27.89 1.39
C ALA A 42 -4.91 -28.42 0.12
N ASN A 43 -4.33 -27.52 -0.69
CA ASN A 43 -3.19 -27.83 -1.57
C ASN A 43 -2.51 -26.53 -1.97
N ALA A 44 -1.73 -25.96 -1.07
CA ALA A 44 -0.74 -24.95 -1.39
C ALA A 44 0.64 -25.58 -1.18
N ALA A 45 1.38 -25.74 -2.28
CA ALA A 45 2.79 -26.08 -2.24
C ALA A 45 3.57 -25.01 -1.47
N PRO A 46 4.69 -25.33 -0.78
CA PRO A 46 5.47 -24.36 -0.02
C PRO A 46 6.03 -23.30 -0.98
N VAL A 47 5.62 -22.06 -0.80
CA VAL A 47 6.13 -20.91 -1.55
C VAL A 47 7.51 -20.59 -1.01
N SER A 48 8.52 -20.73 -1.84
CA SER A 48 9.90 -20.38 -1.54
C SER A 48 10.05 -18.86 -1.55
N GLY A 49 10.21 -18.24 -0.39
CA GLY A 49 10.69 -16.87 -0.18
C GLY A 49 9.84 -15.71 -0.75
N PRO A 50 9.90 -14.54 -0.10
CA PRO A 50 9.11 -13.36 -0.53
C PRO A 50 9.49 -12.79 -1.91
N ASP A 51 10.63 -13.14 -2.48
CA ASP A 51 11.07 -12.66 -3.78
C ASP A 51 10.40 -13.36 -4.98
N ASP A 52 9.86 -14.56 -4.77
CA ASP A 52 9.31 -15.39 -5.86
C ASP A 52 7.83 -15.09 -6.15
N VAL A 53 7.12 -14.50 -5.20
CA VAL A 53 5.65 -14.31 -5.31
C VAL A 53 5.26 -13.19 -6.27
N SER A 54 6.13 -12.18 -6.48
CA SER A 54 5.81 -11.00 -7.29
C SER A 54 6.09 -11.18 -8.79
N HIS A 55 6.86 -12.21 -9.19
CA HIS A 55 7.34 -12.33 -10.58
C HIS A 55 6.44 -13.15 -11.49
N HIS A 56 5.49 -13.93 -10.99
CA HIS A 56 4.80 -14.95 -11.79
C HIS A 56 3.27 -14.88 -11.81
N GLU A 57 2.66 -13.89 -11.17
CA GLU A 57 1.20 -13.79 -11.21
C GLU A 57 0.77 -13.04 -12.47
N GLU A 58 0.41 -13.80 -13.50
CA GLU A 58 -0.06 -13.23 -14.75
C GLU A 58 -1.32 -12.36 -14.55
N GLY A 59 -1.32 -11.19 -15.20
CA GLY A 59 -2.46 -10.30 -15.19
C GLY A 59 -2.61 -9.42 -13.95
N VAL A 60 -1.66 -9.44 -13.01
CA VAL A 60 -1.63 -8.59 -11.82
C VAL A 60 -0.60 -7.48 -11.98
N ILE A 61 -0.95 -6.27 -11.57
CA ILE A 61 -0.01 -5.15 -11.48
C ILE A 61 0.53 -5.11 -10.06
N HIS A 62 1.84 -5.21 -9.91
CA HIS A 62 2.56 -5.05 -8.64
C HIS A 62 3.18 -3.66 -8.57
N ALA A 63 2.90 -2.92 -7.50
CA ALA A 63 3.42 -1.58 -7.28
C ALA A 63 4.12 -1.51 -5.93
N PHE A 64 5.43 -1.42 -5.93
CA PHE A 64 6.25 -1.20 -4.74
C PHE A 64 6.43 0.30 -4.55
N THR A 65 6.18 0.80 -3.35
CA THR A 65 6.17 2.23 -3.07
C THR A 65 6.93 2.53 -1.80
N ASP A 66 7.77 3.55 -1.85
CA ASP A 66 8.48 4.07 -0.70
C ASP A 66 8.64 5.59 -0.76
N GLY A 67 8.72 6.22 0.41
CA GLY A 67 8.95 7.64 0.57
C GLY A 67 10.09 7.90 1.53
N ALA A 68 11.04 8.74 1.15
CA ALA A 68 12.17 9.14 1.98
C ALA A 68 12.14 10.63 2.29
N SER A 69 12.62 11.03 3.48
CA SER A 69 12.81 12.41 3.88
C SER A 69 14.15 12.59 4.59
N SER A 70 14.93 13.56 4.15
CA SER A 70 16.17 13.95 4.83
C SER A 70 15.89 15.03 5.87
N GLY A 71 15.34 14.62 7.00
CA GLY A 71 14.71 15.43 8.02
C GLY A 71 13.20 15.21 8.06
N ASN A 72 12.51 15.73 9.12
CA ASN A 72 11.09 15.48 9.27
C ASN A 72 10.33 16.69 9.88
N PRO A 73 9.98 17.73 9.08
CA PRO A 73 10.09 17.82 7.61
C PRO A 73 11.51 18.06 7.10
N GLY A 74 11.70 17.81 5.80
CA GLY A 74 12.95 18.08 5.07
C GLY A 74 12.84 17.69 3.60
N PRO A 75 13.94 17.83 2.85
CA PRO A 75 14.02 17.39 1.46
C PRO A 75 13.54 15.96 1.31
N SER A 76 12.54 15.74 0.46
CA SER A 76 11.85 14.48 0.36
C SER A 76 11.76 13.97 -1.08
N GLY A 77 11.80 12.66 -1.22
CA GLY A 77 11.68 11.96 -2.49
C GLY A 77 10.75 10.77 -2.40
N ILE A 78 10.27 10.35 -3.53
CA ILE A 78 9.44 9.15 -3.69
C ILE A 78 10.08 8.18 -4.66
N GLY A 79 9.90 6.90 -4.37
CA GLY A 79 10.27 5.79 -5.22
C GLY A 79 9.07 4.89 -5.51
N VAL A 80 8.89 4.56 -6.79
CA VAL A 80 7.85 3.63 -7.22
C VAL A 80 8.44 2.67 -8.24
N LEU A 81 8.20 1.38 -8.04
CA LEU A 81 8.47 0.34 -9.03
C LEU A 81 7.16 -0.33 -9.42
N LEU A 82 6.74 -0.19 -10.66
CA LEU A 82 5.59 -0.87 -11.22
C LEU A 82 6.05 -2.08 -12.04
N ARG A 83 5.41 -3.23 -11.81
CA ARG A 83 5.65 -4.48 -12.55
C ARG A 83 4.35 -5.04 -13.11
N TYR A 84 4.40 -5.49 -14.36
CA TYR A 84 3.30 -6.20 -15.01
C TYR A 84 3.87 -7.20 -16.03
N GLY A 85 3.80 -8.48 -15.72
CA GLY A 85 4.51 -9.52 -16.48
C GLY A 85 6.00 -9.22 -16.53
N SER A 86 6.58 -9.15 -17.73
CA SER A 86 7.99 -8.81 -17.95
C SER A 86 8.27 -7.30 -18.04
N HIS A 87 7.25 -6.45 -17.89
CA HIS A 87 7.42 -5.00 -18.01
C HIS A 87 7.62 -4.37 -16.63
N GLU A 88 8.62 -3.52 -16.53
CA GLU A 88 8.88 -2.72 -15.33
C GLU A 88 8.91 -1.23 -15.68
N ARG A 89 8.47 -0.43 -14.73
CA ARG A 89 8.58 1.03 -14.79
C ARG A 89 8.98 1.58 -13.44
N GLU A 90 10.06 2.33 -13.41
CA GLU A 90 10.58 2.99 -12.23
C GLU A 90 10.24 4.47 -12.24
N ILE A 91 9.96 5.02 -11.06
CA ILE A 91 9.74 6.44 -10.85
C ILE A 91 10.56 6.85 -9.62
N SER A 92 11.45 7.81 -9.83
CA SER A 92 12.22 8.48 -8.80
C SER A 92 11.93 9.97 -8.93
N ARG A 93 11.33 10.60 -7.93
CA ARG A 93 10.90 11.99 -8.01
C ARG A 93 11.15 12.74 -6.71
N TYR A 94 11.84 13.86 -6.80
CA TYR A 94 11.93 14.84 -5.71
C TYR A 94 10.58 15.56 -5.55
N ILE A 95 10.10 15.72 -4.32
CA ILE A 95 8.79 16.30 -4.03
C ILE A 95 8.87 17.59 -3.19
N GLY A 96 10.07 18.15 -3.01
CA GLY A 96 10.27 19.33 -2.19
C GLY A 96 10.46 18.97 -0.71
N GLU A 97 10.18 19.93 0.18
CA GLU A 97 10.21 19.69 1.61
C GLU A 97 8.90 19.07 2.09
N ALA A 98 9.00 17.90 2.71
CA ALA A 98 7.87 17.19 3.26
C ALA A 98 8.25 16.36 4.50
N THR A 99 7.27 15.80 5.18
CA THR A 99 7.50 14.78 6.20
C THR A 99 7.59 13.40 5.55
N ASN A 100 8.23 12.44 6.23
CA ASN A 100 8.29 11.07 5.74
C ASN A 100 6.88 10.51 5.43
N ASN A 101 5.91 10.73 6.30
CA ASN A 101 4.52 10.30 6.08
C ASN A 101 3.89 10.88 4.80
N ILE A 102 4.20 12.14 4.46
CA ILE A 102 3.74 12.75 3.21
C ILE A 102 4.43 12.09 2.03
N ALA A 103 5.72 11.82 2.11
CA ALA A 103 6.46 11.15 1.04
C ALA A 103 5.90 9.74 0.76
N GLU A 104 5.66 8.94 1.79
CA GLU A 104 5.06 7.60 1.67
C GLU A 104 3.66 7.64 1.04
N LEU A 105 2.78 8.53 1.50
CA LEU A 105 1.46 8.71 0.91
C LEU A 105 1.54 9.17 -0.55
N THR A 106 2.45 10.10 -0.86
CA THR A 106 2.65 10.61 -2.22
C THR A 106 3.17 9.53 -3.16
N ALA A 107 4.05 8.63 -2.68
CA ALA A 107 4.51 7.48 -3.46
C ALA A 107 3.33 6.59 -3.90
N ILE A 108 2.41 6.28 -2.98
CA ILE A 108 1.19 5.52 -3.29
C ILE A 108 0.29 6.28 -4.27
N GLN A 109 0.10 7.59 -4.07
CA GLN A 109 -0.69 8.43 -4.98
C GLN A 109 -0.13 8.39 -6.40
N VAL A 110 1.18 8.54 -6.53
CA VAL A 110 1.87 8.51 -7.83
C VAL A 110 1.75 7.12 -8.47
N ALA A 111 1.95 6.04 -7.71
CA ALA A 111 1.79 4.68 -8.21
C ALA A 111 0.40 4.46 -8.82
N LEU A 112 -0.66 4.82 -8.08
CA LEU A 112 -2.05 4.70 -8.56
C LEU A 112 -2.34 5.59 -9.78
N SER A 113 -1.75 6.80 -9.84
CA SER A 113 -1.93 7.72 -10.96
C SER A 113 -1.29 7.23 -12.25
N GLU A 114 -0.17 6.51 -12.16
CA GLU A 114 0.59 6.00 -13.30
C GLU A 114 0.02 4.70 -13.88
N ILE A 115 -0.84 4.00 -13.13
CA ILE A 115 -1.50 2.77 -13.61
C ILE A 115 -2.60 3.12 -14.61
N LYS A 116 -2.38 2.72 -15.87
CA LYS A 116 -3.29 3.02 -17.00
C LYS A 116 -4.47 2.04 -17.12
N LYS A 117 -4.38 0.86 -16.52
CA LYS A 117 -5.40 -0.20 -16.59
C LYS A 117 -5.97 -0.50 -15.21
N PRO A 118 -6.81 0.39 -14.64
CA PRO A 118 -7.31 0.24 -13.26
C PRO A 118 -8.28 -0.94 -13.09
N GLY A 119 -8.79 -1.52 -14.17
CA GLY A 119 -9.63 -2.73 -14.13
C GLY A 119 -8.86 -4.02 -13.87
N LEU A 120 -7.52 -4.02 -13.95
CA LEU A 120 -6.71 -5.18 -13.58
C LEU A 120 -6.56 -5.27 -12.05
N PRO A 121 -6.27 -6.46 -11.50
CA PRO A 121 -5.85 -6.58 -10.10
C PRO A 121 -4.57 -5.75 -9.86
N VAL A 122 -4.56 -4.99 -8.79
CA VAL A 122 -3.43 -4.16 -8.38
C VAL A 122 -3.04 -4.50 -6.95
N ARG A 123 -1.76 -4.75 -6.72
CA ARG A 123 -1.19 -4.95 -5.40
C ARG A 123 -0.18 -3.83 -5.10
N ILE A 124 -0.45 -3.08 -4.04
CA ILE A 124 0.45 -2.04 -3.53
C ILE A 124 1.23 -2.63 -2.36
N TYR A 125 2.55 -2.65 -2.49
CA TYR A 125 3.49 -3.06 -1.45
C TYR A 125 4.07 -1.82 -0.78
N SER A 126 3.97 -1.77 0.55
CA SER A 126 4.54 -0.68 1.34
C SER A 126 4.87 -1.18 2.75
N ASP A 127 5.95 -0.68 3.33
CA ASP A 127 6.32 -0.91 4.73
C ASP A 127 5.70 0.13 5.69
N SER A 128 5.10 1.20 5.15
CA SER A 128 4.48 2.26 5.92
C SER A 128 3.23 1.81 6.66
N SER A 129 3.36 1.53 7.95
CA SER A 129 2.19 1.25 8.81
C SER A 129 1.23 2.42 8.90
N TYR A 130 1.73 3.67 8.74
CA TYR A 130 0.92 4.88 8.73
C TYR A 130 0.03 4.93 7.47
N ALA A 131 0.62 4.80 6.29
CA ALA A 131 -0.12 4.83 5.04
C ALA A 131 -1.14 3.69 4.95
N LEU A 132 -0.74 2.47 5.31
CA LEU A 132 -1.63 1.30 5.31
C LEU A 132 -2.78 1.45 6.33
N GLY A 133 -2.51 2.04 7.50
CA GLY A 133 -3.56 2.35 8.49
C GLY A 133 -4.63 3.27 7.92
N LEU A 134 -4.22 4.32 7.21
CA LEU A 134 -5.15 5.31 6.64
C LEU A 134 -5.89 4.77 5.40
N LEU A 135 -5.19 4.07 4.51
CA LEU A 135 -5.73 3.72 3.18
C LEU A 135 -6.38 2.34 3.16
N ALA A 136 -5.78 1.34 3.81
CA ALA A 136 -6.29 -0.03 3.80
C ALA A 136 -7.28 -0.30 4.95
N LYS A 137 -6.99 0.24 6.16
CA LYS A 137 -7.83 0.05 7.35
C LYS A 137 -8.84 1.17 7.60
N ASN A 138 -8.87 2.16 6.72
CA ASN A 138 -9.76 3.33 6.77
C ASN A 138 -9.72 4.09 8.12
N HIS A 139 -8.54 4.17 8.77
CA HIS A 139 -8.39 4.98 9.96
C HIS A 139 -8.66 6.44 9.64
N LYS A 140 -9.23 7.18 10.60
CA LYS A 140 -9.46 8.62 10.46
C LYS A 140 -8.13 9.37 10.35
N ALA A 141 -7.97 10.16 9.28
CA ALA A 141 -6.82 11.01 9.11
C ALA A 141 -6.92 12.22 10.05
N GLN A 142 -5.97 12.36 10.98
CA GLN A 142 -5.85 13.57 11.83
C GLN A 142 -4.98 14.63 11.15
N LYS A 143 -3.99 14.18 10.36
CA LYS A 143 -3.08 15.00 9.55
C LYS A 143 -3.15 14.56 8.09
N ASN A 144 -2.72 15.42 7.18
CA ASN A 144 -2.66 15.13 5.73
C ASN A 144 -4.04 14.75 5.12
N GLN A 145 -5.13 15.32 5.67
CA GLN A 145 -6.50 14.94 5.31
C GLN A 145 -6.77 15.08 3.82
N GLU A 146 -6.39 16.20 3.22
CA GLU A 146 -6.58 16.47 1.78
C GLU A 146 -5.84 15.45 0.90
N LEU A 147 -4.59 15.12 1.25
CA LEU A 147 -3.81 14.12 0.53
C LEU A 147 -4.45 12.73 0.65
N VAL A 148 -4.85 12.33 1.86
CA VAL A 148 -5.52 11.04 2.11
C VAL A 148 -6.84 10.95 1.35
N GLU A 149 -7.64 12.02 1.34
CA GLU A 149 -8.90 12.06 0.60
C GLU A 149 -8.68 11.98 -0.91
N SER A 150 -7.70 12.70 -1.42
CA SER A 150 -7.28 12.61 -2.84
C SER A 150 -6.91 11.18 -3.23
N ILE A 151 -6.11 10.50 -2.40
CA ILE A 151 -5.73 9.09 -2.63
C ILE A 151 -6.96 8.18 -2.58
N ARG A 152 -7.83 8.32 -1.58
CA ARG A 152 -9.06 7.54 -1.46
C ARG A 152 -9.98 7.73 -2.67
N ASN A 153 -10.10 8.93 -3.20
CA ASN A 153 -10.85 9.19 -4.41
C ASN A 153 -10.22 8.51 -5.64
N LEU A 154 -8.90 8.51 -5.73
CA LEU A 154 -8.18 7.80 -6.79
C LEU A 154 -8.36 6.29 -6.68
N MET A 155 -8.34 5.72 -5.46
CA MET A 155 -8.55 4.29 -5.19
C MET A 155 -9.90 3.78 -5.70
N LYS A 156 -10.95 4.60 -5.75
CA LYS A 156 -12.28 4.24 -6.29
C LYS A 156 -12.24 3.75 -7.75
N ARG A 157 -11.19 4.09 -8.48
CA ARG A 157 -10.97 3.63 -9.87
C ARG A 157 -10.51 2.18 -9.95
N PHE A 158 -10.06 1.59 -8.83
CA PHE A 158 -9.40 0.29 -8.78
C PHE A 158 -10.28 -0.73 -8.03
N PRO A 159 -11.18 -1.46 -8.70
CA PRO A 159 -12.12 -2.37 -8.03
C PRO A 159 -11.43 -3.60 -7.41
N ARG A 160 -10.19 -3.91 -7.84
CA ARG A 160 -9.40 -5.05 -7.36
C ARG A 160 -8.05 -4.57 -6.82
N LEU A 161 -8.10 -3.63 -5.86
CA LEU A 161 -6.94 -3.07 -5.18
C LEU A 161 -6.69 -3.79 -3.87
N THR A 162 -5.46 -4.26 -3.67
CA THR A 162 -5.00 -4.88 -2.43
C THR A 162 -3.75 -4.16 -1.94
N PHE A 163 -3.66 -3.91 -0.65
CA PHE A 163 -2.45 -3.44 0.00
C PHE A 163 -1.75 -4.60 0.71
N ILE A 164 -0.45 -4.70 0.52
CA ILE A 164 0.40 -5.72 1.14
C ILE A 164 1.44 -5.00 1.98
N LYS A 165 1.44 -5.31 3.29
CA LYS A 165 2.48 -4.82 4.18
C LYS A 165 3.73 -5.68 3.99
N VAL A 166 4.83 -5.03 3.63
CA VAL A 166 6.15 -5.63 3.63
C VAL A 166 6.94 -5.15 4.84
N GLU A 167 7.95 -5.91 5.24
CA GLU A 167 8.88 -5.47 6.27
C GLU A 167 10.01 -4.69 5.61
N GLY A 168 10.27 -3.47 6.10
CA GLY A 168 11.37 -2.63 5.59
C GLY A 168 12.73 -3.33 5.76
N HIS A 169 13.58 -3.25 4.72
CA HIS A 169 14.96 -3.77 4.70
C HIS A 169 15.10 -5.29 4.96
N LYS A 170 14.12 -6.10 4.59
CA LYS A 170 14.13 -7.56 4.82
C LYS A 170 14.10 -8.40 3.53
N GLY A 171 14.75 -7.95 2.46
CA GLY A 171 15.00 -8.79 1.29
C GLY A 171 13.85 -8.86 0.28
N VAL A 172 12.84 -7.99 0.36
CA VAL A 172 11.86 -7.82 -0.72
C VAL A 172 12.46 -6.90 -1.78
N ALA A 173 13.02 -7.49 -2.83
CA ALA A 173 13.79 -6.75 -3.85
C ALA A 173 13.04 -5.56 -4.44
N GLY A 174 11.73 -5.68 -4.67
CA GLY A 174 10.90 -4.57 -5.16
C GLY A 174 10.80 -3.41 -4.18
N ASN A 175 10.68 -3.69 -2.87
CA ASN A 175 10.63 -2.65 -1.83
C ASN A 175 12.00 -1.98 -1.65
N GLU A 176 13.08 -2.75 -1.65
CA GLU A 176 14.43 -2.20 -1.60
C GLU A 176 14.73 -1.31 -2.83
N ARG A 177 14.20 -1.69 -3.99
CA ARG A 177 14.32 -0.84 -5.19
C ARG A 177 13.53 0.46 -5.05
N ALA A 178 12.33 0.43 -4.49
CA ALA A 178 11.54 1.63 -4.22
C ALA A 178 12.26 2.57 -3.24
N ASP A 179 12.86 2.05 -2.15
CA ASP A 179 13.69 2.82 -1.22
C ASP A 179 14.89 3.49 -1.93
N GLN A 180 15.63 2.73 -2.75
CA GLN A 180 16.73 3.29 -3.54
C GLN A 180 16.28 4.43 -4.46
N LEU A 181 15.12 4.29 -5.10
CA LEU A 181 14.55 5.33 -5.96
C LEU A 181 14.16 6.58 -5.17
N ALA A 182 13.53 6.41 -3.99
CA ALA A 182 13.15 7.50 -3.11
C ALA A 182 14.36 8.28 -2.58
N THR A 183 15.36 7.56 -2.10
CA THR A 183 16.61 8.18 -1.58
C THR A 183 17.44 8.82 -2.69
N SER A 184 17.47 8.22 -3.89
CA SER A 184 18.15 8.79 -5.05
C SER A 184 17.50 10.09 -5.52
N ALA A 185 16.17 10.20 -5.43
CA ALA A 185 15.43 11.41 -5.78
C ALA A 185 15.87 12.64 -4.93
N ILE A 186 16.25 12.42 -3.67
CA ILE A 186 16.74 13.48 -2.79
C ILE A 186 18.18 13.89 -3.16
N LYS A 187 19.01 12.93 -3.54
CA LYS A 187 20.42 13.17 -3.87
C LYS A 187 20.60 13.89 -5.21
N ASN A 188 19.69 13.64 -6.16
CA ASN A 188 19.77 14.13 -7.54
C ASN A 188 18.84 15.33 -7.81
N ARG A 189 18.48 16.07 -6.77
CA ARG A 189 17.61 17.29 -6.82
C ARG A 189 18.31 18.50 -7.41
#